data_2f72df3ed6f77d69aa01e5d736ec843f
#
_entry.id   2f72df3ed6f77d69aa01e5d736ec843f
#
_cell.length_a   1.000
_cell.length_b   1.000
_cell.length_c   1.000
_cell.angle_alpha   90.00
_cell.angle_beta   90.00
_cell.angle_gamma   90.00
#
_symmetry.space_group_name_H-M   'P 1'
#
loop_
_entity.id
_entity.type
_entity.pdbx_description
1 polymer ?
#
loop_
_entity_poly.entity_id
_entity_poly.type
_entity_poly.pdbx_seq_one_letter_code
_entity_poly.pdbx_strand_id
1 'polypeptide(L)'
;MARHSFIQMSKLPNVKGRISYITSHARQENLYATYRTADNEFWSNLARESQQEFKRSGTEGKCIEARELIIALPEVYTKYEPQEVLEDFTEEFHRRYGVECVSALHHNKRKTNYHIHLIFSERKLLPEPDIKIATRSVFYDETGKRVRTKKEITGEDGQIRKGCTVIKKGEVYESHLFTVKDDKFKSEPFLREVKEIYTDLINRHIADPEQQLKVFDKNSVYLPTKKIGKNNPKAAEIEADNAARQEWNRTADMALLSGIEETKILEIKKEEIHQKASQSIKEKGWLPTLFRSIIGRAKELLQSLIREKDMPPKPTLDMDMAEFRRMKNLMTKAQEGAREIRRLQDDVLPKLKAQLADTKGLFKGKERKALSEQIQQTE
;
A
#
# COMPACT_ATOMS: atom_id res chain seq x y z
N MET A 1 1.44 8.74 17.57
CA MET A 1 1.44 8.73 16.08
C MET A 1 0.21 8.03 15.59
N ALA A 2 -0.56 8.67 14.71
CA ALA A 2 -1.71 8.01 14.09
C ALA A 2 -1.23 6.84 13.23
N ARG A 3 -1.65 5.62 13.59
CA ARG A 3 -1.38 4.42 12.80
C ARG A 3 -2.38 4.34 11.65
N HIS A 4 -1.91 4.04 10.45
CA HIS A 4 -2.79 3.88 9.30
C HIS A 4 -2.91 2.40 8.92
N SER A 5 -4.12 2.01 8.52
CA SER A 5 -4.36 0.68 7.95
C SER A 5 -3.65 0.54 6.60
N PHE A 6 -3.16 -0.66 6.31
CA PHE A 6 -2.59 -0.99 5.01
C PHE A 6 -3.50 -1.98 4.29
N ILE A 7 -4.21 -1.47 3.29
CA ILE A 7 -5.08 -2.26 2.42
C ILE A 7 -4.75 -1.89 0.98
N GLN A 8 -4.29 -2.88 0.23
CA GLN A 8 -3.87 -2.71 -1.16
C GLN A 8 -4.68 -3.62 -2.08
N MET A 9 -5.11 -3.10 -3.23
CA MET A 9 -5.75 -3.90 -4.28
C MET A 9 -4.82 -4.11 -5.46
N SER A 10 -4.81 -5.32 -6.02
CA SER A 10 -4.07 -5.69 -7.21
C SER A 10 -4.93 -6.42 -8.23
N LYS A 11 -4.52 -6.37 -9.51
CA LYS A 11 -5.15 -7.07 -10.62
C LYS A 11 -4.49 -8.42 -10.81
N LEU A 12 -5.28 -9.48 -11.00
CA LEU A 12 -4.77 -10.84 -11.19
C LEU A 12 -5.01 -11.32 -12.63
N PRO A 13 -3.95 -11.51 -13.40
CA PRO A 13 -4.05 -12.09 -14.76
C PRO A 13 -4.03 -13.62 -14.76
N ASN A 14 -3.79 -14.26 -13.61
CA ASN A 14 -3.80 -15.71 -13.42
C ASN A 14 -4.34 -16.03 -12.04
N VAL A 15 -5.65 -16.12 -11.91
CA VAL A 15 -6.32 -16.36 -10.63
C VAL A 15 -6.01 -17.74 -10.08
N LYS A 16 -6.00 -18.77 -10.90
CA LYS A 16 -5.72 -20.17 -10.47
C LYS A 16 -4.30 -20.32 -9.90
N GLY A 17 -3.32 -19.76 -10.60
CA GLY A 17 -1.92 -19.75 -10.14
C GLY A 17 -1.76 -18.99 -8.85
N ARG A 18 -2.49 -17.88 -8.68
CA ARG A 18 -2.45 -17.09 -7.46
C ARG A 18 -3.11 -17.79 -6.28
N ILE A 19 -4.29 -18.40 -6.47
CA ILE A 19 -4.97 -19.20 -5.45
C ILE A 19 -4.05 -20.34 -4.99
N SER A 20 -3.52 -21.13 -5.93
CA SER A 20 -2.58 -22.22 -5.59
C SER A 20 -1.34 -21.72 -4.83
N TYR A 21 -0.89 -20.50 -5.10
CA TYR A 21 0.27 -19.93 -4.41
C TYR A 21 -0.05 -19.56 -2.96
N ILE A 22 -1.15 -18.82 -2.70
CA ILE A 22 -1.48 -18.33 -1.36
C ILE A 22 -2.01 -19.42 -0.43
N THR A 23 -2.59 -20.52 -0.97
CA THR A 23 -3.18 -21.61 -0.18
C THR A 23 -2.26 -22.82 -0.02
N SER A 24 -1.01 -22.76 -0.47
CA SER A 24 -0.08 -23.89 -0.44
C SER A 24 0.90 -23.76 0.72
N HIS A 25 0.83 -24.67 1.70
CA HIS A 25 1.81 -24.78 2.79
C HIS A 25 3.25 -25.00 2.29
N ALA A 26 3.42 -25.70 1.17
CA ALA A 26 4.75 -25.92 0.57
C ALA A 26 5.41 -24.63 0.05
N ARG A 27 4.60 -23.61 -0.29
CA ARG A 27 5.07 -22.33 -0.82
C ARG A 27 5.02 -21.20 0.20
N GLN A 28 4.23 -21.38 1.26
CA GLN A 28 3.98 -20.39 2.32
C GLN A 28 4.26 -21.04 3.67
N GLU A 29 5.49 -20.92 4.18
CA GLU A 29 5.92 -21.51 5.45
C GLU A 29 5.07 -21.07 6.65
N ASN A 30 4.54 -19.85 6.62
CA ASN A 30 3.75 -19.26 7.70
C ASN A 30 2.28 -19.09 7.31
N LEU A 31 1.70 -20.05 6.60
CA LEU A 31 0.27 -20.12 6.30
C LEU A 31 -0.48 -20.69 7.52
N TYR A 32 -1.44 -19.91 8.05
CA TYR A 32 -2.20 -20.28 9.26
C TYR A 32 -3.60 -20.76 8.94
N ALA A 33 -4.28 -20.13 7.99
CA ALA A 33 -5.64 -20.47 7.62
C ALA A 33 -5.90 -20.20 6.14
N THR A 34 -6.87 -20.92 5.57
CA THR A 34 -7.43 -20.68 4.22
C THR A 34 -8.94 -20.79 4.28
N TYR A 35 -9.63 -19.90 3.58
CA TYR A 35 -11.07 -19.92 3.46
C TYR A 35 -11.52 -19.63 2.04
N ARG A 36 -12.68 -20.17 1.64
CA ARG A 36 -13.24 -19.96 0.30
C ARG A 36 -14.76 -20.07 0.32
N THR A 37 -15.41 -19.21 -0.44
CA THR A 37 -16.87 -19.22 -0.61
C THR A 37 -17.32 -20.03 -1.83
N ALA A 38 -16.40 -20.33 -2.77
CA ALA A 38 -16.66 -21.15 -3.95
C ALA A 38 -15.54 -22.18 -4.18
N ASP A 39 -15.84 -23.23 -4.90
CA ASP A 39 -14.95 -24.33 -5.23
C ASP A 39 -13.91 -23.96 -6.32
N ASN A 40 -13.02 -24.92 -6.63
CA ASN A 40 -12.00 -24.74 -7.65
C ASN A 40 -12.57 -24.72 -9.07
N GLU A 41 -13.74 -25.31 -9.29
CA GLU A 41 -14.42 -25.33 -10.58
C GLU A 41 -14.89 -23.92 -10.95
N PHE A 42 -15.52 -23.21 -10.00
CA PHE A 42 -15.89 -21.81 -10.16
C PHE A 42 -14.72 -20.96 -10.69
N TRP A 43 -13.57 -21.01 -10.02
CA TRP A 43 -12.37 -20.23 -10.40
C TRP A 43 -11.80 -20.64 -11.74
N SER A 44 -11.91 -21.92 -12.09
CA SER A 44 -11.48 -22.45 -13.38
C SER A 44 -12.35 -21.96 -14.52
N ASN A 45 -13.66 -21.97 -14.30
CA ASN A 45 -14.65 -21.49 -15.27
C ASN A 45 -14.54 -19.96 -15.44
N LEU A 46 -14.39 -19.21 -14.34
CA LEU A 46 -14.19 -17.75 -14.35
C LEU A 46 -12.95 -17.36 -15.17
N ALA A 47 -11.82 -18.03 -14.94
CA ALA A 47 -10.60 -17.79 -15.69
C ALA A 47 -10.78 -18.06 -17.19
N ARG A 48 -11.37 -19.23 -17.52
CA ARG A 48 -11.61 -19.65 -18.90
C ARG A 48 -12.48 -18.65 -19.65
N GLU A 49 -13.64 -18.29 -19.08
CA GLU A 49 -14.57 -17.36 -19.70
C GLU A 49 -13.97 -15.95 -19.83
N SER A 50 -13.28 -15.46 -18.79
CA SER A 50 -12.59 -14.17 -18.85
C SER A 50 -11.54 -14.12 -19.96
N GLN A 51 -10.75 -15.18 -20.15
CA GLN A 51 -9.74 -15.27 -21.20
C GLN A 51 -10.38 -15.34 -22.59
N GLN A 52 -11.49 -16.07 -22.75
CA GLN A 52 -12.22 -16.16 -24.01
C GLN A 52 -12.79 -14.81 -24.44
N GLU A 53 -13.43 -14.10 -23.52
CA GLU A 53 -13.96 -12.75 -23.76
C GLU A 53 -12.86 -11.76 -24.10
N PHE A 54 -11.75 -11.80 -23.35
CA PHE A 54 -10.60 -10.92 -23.58
C PHE A 54 -10.01 -11.14 -24.99
N LYS A 55 -9.85 -12.40 -25.42
CA LYS A 55 -9.42 -12.71 -26.79
C LYS A 55 -10.40 -12.18 -27.85
N ARG A 56 -11.70 -12.33 -27.62
CA ARG A 56 -12.73 -11.84 -28.56
C ARG A 56 -12.78 -10.32 -28.63
N SER A 57 -12.45 -9.63 -27.56
CA SER A 57 -12.46 -8.16 -27.52
C SER A 57 -11.37 -7.51 -28.36
N GLY A 58 -10.31 -8.24 -28.71
CA GLY A 58 -9.16 -7.70 -29.43
C GLY A 58 -8.37 -6.67 -28.63
N THR A 59 -8.62 -6.56 -27.32
CA THR A 59 -7.93 -5.61 -26.43
C THR A 59 -6.48 -6.04 -26.21
N GLU A 60 -5.54 -5.12 -26.35
CA GLU A 60 -4.12 -5.38 -26.04
C GLU A 60 -3.88 -5.47 -24.53
N GLY A 61 -2.84 -6.22 -24.13
CA GLY A 61 -2.39 -6.34 -22.76
C GLY A 61 -2.70 -7.69 -22.12
N LYS A 62 -2.94 -7.69 -20.80
CA LYS A 62 -3.22 -8.91 -20.04
C LYS A 62 -4.68 -8.95 -19.60
N CYS A 63 -5.34 -10.08 -19.81
CA CYS A 63 -6.65 -10.34 -19.24
C CYS A 63 -6.56 -10.24 -17.70
N ILE A 64 -7.50 -9.55 -17.08
CA ILE A 64 -7.68 -9.54 -15.64
C ILE A 64 -8.79 -10.51 -15.30
N GLU A 65 -8.46 -11.62 -14.63
CA GLU A 65 -9.40 -12.69 -14.29
C GLU A 65 -10.11 -12.42 -12.96
N ALA A 66 -9.40 -11.82 -12.01
CA ALA A 66 -9.89 -11.49 -10.66
C ALA A 66 -9.10 -10.34 -10.06
N ARG A 67 -9.45 -9.93 -8.83
CA ARG A 67 -8.66 -8.99 -8.03
C ARG A 67 -8.27 -9.59 -6.70
N GLU A 68 -7.27 -9.00 -6.07
CA GLU A 68 -6.77 -9.39 -4.77
C GLU A 68 -6.64 -8.17 -3.88
N LEU A 69 -7.15 -8.28 -2.67
CA LEU A 69 -6.85 -7.37 -1.57
C LEU A 69 -5.75 -7.98 -0.70
N ILE A 70 -4.80 -7.16 -0.29
CA ILE A 70 -3.84 -7.48 0.76
C ILE A 70 -4.18 -6.60 1.94
N ILE A 71 -4.57 -7.20 3.07
CA ILE A 71 -5.02 -6.53 4.28
C ILE A 71 -4.01 -6.85 5.37
N ALA A 72 -3.20 -5.87 5.78
CA ALA A 72 -2.28 -6.06 6.90
C ALA A 72 -3.04 -5.97 8.23
N LEU A 73 -2.77 -6.92 9.10
CA LEU A 73 -3.34 -7.00 10.44
C LEU A 73 -2.31 -6.57 11.48
N PRO A 74 -2.73 -5.83 12.52
CA PRO A 74 -1.88 -5.58 13.68
C PRO A 74 -1.49 -6.88 14.40
N GLU A 75 -0.35 -6.87 15.07
CA GLU A 75 0.19 -8.05 15.77
C GLU A 75 -0.76 -8.59 16.85
N VAL A 76 -1.65 -7.77 17.39
CA VAL A 76 -2.67 -8.21 18.35
C VAL A 76 -3.56 -9.33 17.79
N TYR A 77 -3.72 -9.40 16.47
CA TYR A 77 -4.52 -10.42 15.81
C TYR A 77 -3.91 -11.82 15.89
N THR A 78 -2.63 -11.97 16.18
CA THR A 78 -1.99 -13.27 16.40
C THR A 78 -2.50 -14.00 17.66
N LYS A 79 -3.26 -13.29 18.52
CA LYS A 79 -3.89 -13.87 19.72
C LYS A 79 -5.26 -14.51 19.45
N TYR A 80 -5.85 -14.26 18.30
CA TYR A 80 -7.15 -14.79 17.89
C TYR A 80 -6.96 -16.06 17.05
N GLU A 81 -8.01 -16.87 16.99
CA GLU A 81 -8.01 -18.09 16.15
C GLU A 81 -7.91 -17.68 14.66
N PRO A 82 -6.88 -18.11 13.93
CA PRO A 82 -6.65 -17.66 12.55
C PRO A 82 -7.81 -17.94 11.59
N GLN A 83 -8.49 -19.08 11.79
CA GLN A 83 -9.60 -19.49 10.94
C GLN A 83 -10.81 -18.54 11.12
N GLU A 84 -11.17 -18.23 12.36
CA GLU A 84 -12.28 -17.33 12.69
C GLU A 84 -12.03 -15.91 12.13
N VAL A 85 -10.81 -15.40 12.34
CA VAL A 85 -10.42 -14.08 11.78
C VAL A 85 -10.55 -14.08 10.26
N LEU A 86 -10.10 -15.14 9.60
CA LEU A 86 -10.12 -15.19 8.13
C LEU A 86 -11.53 -15.31 7.59
N GLU A 87 -12.38 -16.10 8.23
CA GLU A 87 -13.80 -16.23 7.88
C GLU A 87 -14.53 -14.91 8.03
N ASP A 88 -14.41 -14.23 9.17
CA ASP A 88 -15.04 -12.92 9.41
C ASP A 88 -14.69 -11.90 8.30
N PHE A 89 -13.41 -11.80 7.96
CA PHE A 89 -12.96 -10.85 6.95
C PHE A 89 -13.43 -11.21 5.55
N THR A 90 -13.54 -12.49 5.25
CA THR A 90 -13.95 -12.97 3.93
C THR A 90 -15.46 -12.88 3.75
N GLU A 91 -16.21 -13.30 4.77
CA GLU A 91 -17.67 -13.26 4.76
C GLU A 91 -18.20 -11.81 4.75
N GLU A 92 -17.53 -10.86 5.42
CA GLU A 92 -17.89 -9.44 5.33
C GLU A 92 -17.85 -8.96 3.87
N PHE A 93 -16.82 -9.37 3.10
CA PHE A 93 -16.72 -9.01 1.70
C PHE A 93 -17.77 -9.73 0.84
N HIS A 94 -17.88 -11.05 1.01
CA HIS A 94 -18.82 -11.88 0.27
C HIS A 94 -20.25 -11.40 0.47
N ARG A 95 -20.67 -11.20 1.71
CA ARG A 95 -22.02 -10.72 2.07
C ARG A 95 -22.33 -9.33 1.50
N ARG A 96 -21.35 -8.42 1.54
CA ARG A 96 -21.55 -7.03 1.10
C ARG A 96 -21.61 -6.88 -0.41
N TYR A 97 -20.77 -7.61 -1.13
CA TYR A 97 -20.65 -7.45 -2.59
C TYR A 97 -21.31 -8.60 -3.38
N GLY A 98 -21.61 -9.71 -2.73
CA GLY A 98 -22.24 -10.87 -3.34
C GLY A 98 -21.40 -11.50 -4.45
N VAL A 99 -20.07 -11.51 -4.28
CA VAL A 99 -19.12 -12.14 -5.19
C VAL A 99 -18.27 -13.17 -4.46
N GLU A 100 -17.85 -14.20 -5.17
CA GLU A 100 -17.10 -15.29 -4.58
C GLU A 100 -15.67 -14.89 -4.24
N CYS A 101 -15.16 -15.46 -3.13
CA CYS A 101 -13.88 -15.13 -2.55
C CYS A 101 -13.04 -16.38 -2.24
N VAL A 102 -11.72 -16.22 -2.29
CA VAL A 102 -10.74 -17.14 -1.70
C VAL A 102 -9.75 -16.32 -0.91
N SER A 103 -9.50 -16.71 0.33
CA SER A 103 -8.58 -16.00 1.19
C SER A 103 -7.56 -16.92 1.86
N ALA A 104 -6.46 -16.32 2.31
CA ALA A 104 -5.41 -16.96 3.05
C ALA A 104 -4.78 -15.98 4.04
N LEU A 105 -4.51 -16.46 5.25
CA LEU A 105 -3.92 -15.70 6.33
C LEU A 105 -2.53 -16.22 6.64
N HIS A 106 -1.54 -15.38 6.57
CA HIS A 106 -0.17 -15.77 6.85
C HIS A 106 0.75 -14.60 7.27
N HIS A 107 1.91 -14.96 7.83
CA HIS A 107 3.02 -14.04 7.97
C HIS A 107 3.94 -14.07 6.75
N ASN A 108 4.67 -12.96 6.56
CA ASN A 108 5.84 -13.00 5.71
C ASN A 108 6.94 -13.89 6.33
N LYS A 109 7.99 -14.24 5.55
CA LYS A 109 9.08 -15.11 6.02
C LYS A 109 9.76 -14.65 7.32
N ARG A 110 9.82 -13.34 7.57
CA ARG A 110 10.44 -12.75 8.77
C ARG A 110 9.47 -12.58 9.94
N LYS A 111 8.22 -13.00 9.80
CA LYS A 111 7.15 -12.81 10.79
C LYS A 111 6.97 -11.36 11.26
N THR A 112 7.20 -10.39 10.37
CA THR A 112 7.05 -8.96 10.65
C THR A 112 5.79 -8.35 10.01
N ASN A 113 5.02 -9.15 9.28
CA ASN A 113 3.83 -8.68 8.59
C ASN A 113 2.78 -9.79 8.54
N TYR A 114 1.81 -9.71 9.45
CA TYR A 114 0.64 -10.57 9.51
C TYR A 114 -0.42 -10.01 8.59
N HIS A 115 -0.93 -10.78 7.63
CA HIS A 115 -1.81 -10.24 6.61
C HIS A 115 -2.70 -11.29 5.95
N ILE A 116 -3.84 -10.81 5.45
CA ILE A 116 -4.78 -11.58 4.66
C ILE A 116 -4.55 -11.27 3.17
N HIS A 117 -4.50 -12.32 2.36
CA HIS A 117 -4.77 -12.26 0.93
C HIS A 117 -6.23 -12.63 0.71
N LEU A 118 -7.02 -11.73 0.13
CA LEU A 118 -8.41 -11.97 -0.23
C LEU A 118 -8.58 -11.76 -1.73
N ILE A 119 -8.73 -12.86 -2.47
CA ILE A 119 -9.01 -12.87 -3.90
C ILE A 119 -10.52 -12.87 -4.09
N PHE A 120 -11.03 -12.02 -4.97
CA PHE A 120 -12.45 -11.93 -5.26
C PHE A 120 -12.72 -11.84 -6.76
N SER A 121 -13.87 -12.33 -7.18
CA SER A 121 -14.39 -12.25 -8.55
C SER A 121 -14.95 -10.84 -8.81
N GLU A 122 -14.76 -10.32 -10.04
CA GLU A 122 -15.47 -9.13 -10.52
C GLU A 122 -16.84 -9.48 -11.13
N ARG A 123 -17.24 -10.76 -11.07
CA ARG A 123 -18.45 -11.32 -11.70
C ARG A 123 -19.20 -12.22 -10.73
N LYS A 124 -20.50 -12.35 -10.94
CA LYS A 124 -21.35 -13.31 -10.25
C LYS A 124 -21.65 -14.50 -11.15
N LEU A 125 -21.77 -15.67 -10.56
CA LEU A 125 -22.29 -16.84 -11.27
C LEU A 125 -23.77 -16.59 -11.58
N LEU A 126 -24.17 -16.87 -12.80
CA LEU A 126 -25.58 -16.81 -13.19
C LEU A 126 -26.33 -18.03 -12.64
N PRO A 127 -27.60 -17.88 -12.23
CA PRO A 127 -28.40 -19.02 -11.79
C PRO A 127 -28.55 -20.08 -12.89
N GLU A 128 -28.67 -19.62 -14.13
CA GLU A 128 -28.66 -20.45 -15.33
C GLU A 128 -27.72 -19.84 -16.37
N PRO A 129 -27.03 -20.67 -17.17
CA PRO A 129 -26.17 -20.16 -18.22
C PRO A 129 -26.93 -19.30 -19.24
N ASP A 130 -26.43 -18.11 -19.55
CA ASP A 130 -26.94 -17.30 -20.65
C ASP A 130 -26.51 -17.90 -21.96
N ILE A 131 -27.47 -18.52 -22.69
CA ILE A 131 -27.19 -19.27 -23.91
C ILE A 131 -27.73 -18.51 -25.11
N LYS A 132 -26.87 -18.20 -26.08
CA LYS A 132 -27.26 -17.61 -27.35
C LYS A 132 -27.34 -18.69 -28.43
N ILE A 133 -28.51 -18.82 -28.99
CA ILE A 133 -28.81 -19.78 -30.07
C ILE A 133 -28.79 -19.06 -31.40
N ALA A 134 -28.14 -19.67 -32.39
CA ALA A 134 -28.02 -19.12 -33.73
C ALA A 134 -29.40 -19.13 -34.43
N THR A 135 -29.95 -17.96 -34.70
CA THR A 135 -31.21 -17.80 -35.50
C THR A 135 -30.97 -18.04 -36.97
N ARG A 136 -29.74 -18.01 -37.45
CA ARG A 136 -29.26 -18.34 -38.80
C ARG A 136 -27.87 -18.91 -38.70
N SER A 137 -27.38 -19.62 -39.76
CA SER A 137 -26.00 -20.10 -39.78
C SER A 137 -25.02 -18.94 -39.70
N VAL A 138 -23.98 -19.11 -38.86
CA VAL A 138 -22.91 -18.15 -38.61
C VAL A 138 -21.58 -18.79 -38.97
N PHE A 139 -20.71 -18.03 -39.60
CA PHE A 139 -19.43 -18.50 -40.14
C PHE A 139 -18.26 -17.74 -39.50
N TYR A 140 -17.19 -18.47 -39.18
CA TYR A 140 -15.95 -17.91 -38.67
C TYR A 140 -14.77 -18.41 -39.48
N ASP A 141 -13.84 -17.51 -39.77
CA ASP A 141 -12.60 -17.86 -40.44
C ASP A 141 -11.60 -18.59 -39.53
N GLU A 142 -10.45 -18.95 -40.02
CA GLU A 142 -9.36 -19.62 -39.31
C GLU A 142 -8.79 -18.79 -38.14
N THR A 143 -9.02 -17.50 -38.14
CA THR A 143 -8.62 -16.59 -37.04
C THR A 143 -9.69 -16.46 -35.96
N GLY A 144 -10.87 -17.08 -36.16
CA GLY A 144 -12.04 -16.94 -35.28
C GLY A 144 -12.82 -15.66 -35.52
N LYS A 145 -12.56 -14.91 -36.58
CA LYS A 145 -13.28 -13.71 -36.95
C LYS A 145 -14.55 -14.11 -37.72
N ARG A 146 -15.68 -13.46 -37.34
CA ARG A 146 -16.95 -13.68 -38.00
C ARG A 146 -16.95 -13.14 -39.43
N VAL A 147 -17.37 -13.98 -40.39
CA VAL A 147 -17.54 -13.63 -41.79
C VAL A 147 -19.02 -13.70 -42.19
N ARG A 148 -19.38 -13.07 -43.31
CA ARG A 148 -20.80 -12.91 -43.69
C ARG A 148 -21.35 -14.13 -44.40
N THR A 149 -20.55 -14.79 -45.22
CA THR A 149 -21.04 -15.86 -46.13
C THR A 149 -20.21 -17.13 -45.98
N LYS A 150 -20.81 -18.28 -46.27
CA LYS A 150 -20.13 -19.57 -46.30
C LYS A 150 -19.00 -19.59 -47.34
N LYS A 151 -19.14 -18.85 -48.45
CA LYS A 151 -18.15 -18.79 -49.52
C LYS A 151 -16.78 -18.27 -49.04
N GLU A 152 -16.78 -17.36 -48.07
CA GLU A 152 -15.54 -16.77 -47.50
C GLU A 152 -14.70 -17.78 -46.71
N ILE A 153 -15.29 -18.89 -46.29
CA ILE A 153 -14.61 -19.97 -45.55
C ILE A 153 -14.53 -21.27 -46.33
N THR A 154 -14.99 -21.27 -47.58
CA THR A 154 -14.95 -22.45 -48.48
C THR A 154 -13.73 -22.37 -49.38
N GLY A 155 -12.97 -23.46 -49.49
CA GLY A 155 -11.84 -23.58 -50.40
C GLY A 155 -12.29 -23.84 -51.85
N GLU A 156 -11.33 -23.89 -52.77
CA GLU A 156 -11.57 -24.18 -54.20
C GLU A 156 -12.15 -25.59 -54.43
N ASP A 157 -11.91 -26.50 -53.48
CA ASP A 157 -12.47 -27.86 -53.44
C ASP A 157 -13.93 -27.93 -52.98
N GLY A 158 -14.57 -26.78 -52.68
CA GLY A 158 -15.93 -26.70 -52.20
C GLY A 158 -16.12 -27.08 -50.71
N GLN A 159 -15.01 -27.45 -50.01
CA GLN A 159 -15.04 -27.80 -48.60
C GLN A 159 -14.70 -26.61 -47.70
N ILE A 160 -15.11 -26.68 -46.45
CA ILE A 160 -14.77 -25.65 -45.46
C ILE A 160 -13.28 -25.75 -45.12
N ARG A 161 -12.55 -24.63 -45.25
CA ARG A 161 -11.12 -24.56 -44.95
C ARG A 161 -10.84 -24.99 -43.51
N LYS A 162 -9.70 -25.67 -43.34
CA LYS A 162 -9.24 -26.15 -42.03
C LYS A 162 -9.11 -24.96 -41.04
N GLY A 163 -9.67 -25.09 -39.85
CA GLY A 163 -9.64 -24.04 -38.84
C GLY A 163 -10.85 -23.10 -38.88
N CYS A 164 -11.64 -23.07 -39.96
CA CYS A 164 -12.90 -22.34 -40.02
C CYS A 164 -14.00 -23.09 -39.26
N THR A 165 -14.93 -22.33 -38.67
CA THR A 165 -16.05 -22.87 -37.90
C THR A 165 -17.39 -22.44 -38.50
N VAL A 166 -18.32 -23.41 -38.59
CA VAL A 166 -19.71 -23.15 -38.97
C VAL A 166 -20.63 -23.50 -37.80
N ILE A 167 -21.41 -22.54 -37.37
CA ILE A 167 -22.49 -22.74 -36.39
C ILE A 167 -23.82 -22.73 -37.13
N LYS A 168 -24.53 -23.83 -37.08
CA LYS A 168 -25.82 -23.97 -37.81
C LYS A 168 -26.94 -23.26 -37.05
N LYS A 169 -28.01 -22.91 -37.77
CA LYS A 169 -29.24 -22.44 -37.15
C LYS A 169 -29.71 -23.46 -36.10
N GLY A 170 -30.03 -22.96 -34.89
CA GLY A 170 -30.45 -23.78 -33.75
C GLY A 170 -29.31 -24.26 -32.86
N GLU A 171 -28.05 -24.11 -33.27
CA GLU A 171 -26.89 -24.45 -32.43
C GLU A 171 -26.56 -23.30 -31.48
N VAL A 172 -26.04 -23.67 -30.30
CA VAL A 172 -25.51 -22.71 -29.33
C VAL A 172 -24.18 -22.17 -29.83
N TYR A 173 -24.04 -20.86 -29.96
CA TYR A 173 -22.81 -20.22 -30.41
C TYR A 173 -22.09 -19.43 -29.33
N GLU A 174 -22.77 -19.11 -28.26
CA GLU A 174 -22.20 -18.40 -27.10
C GLU A 174 -22.93 -18.87 -25.84
N SER A 175 -22.18 -19.12 -24.81
CA SER A 175 -22.69 -19.47 -23.49
C SER A 175 -21.86 -18.78 -22.44
N HIS A 176 -22.53 -18.05 -21.55
CA HIS A 176 -21.91 -17.37 -20.43
C HIS A 176 -22.41 -17.96 -19.13
N LEU A 177 -21.48 -18.31 -18.26
CA LEU A 177 -21.74 -18.77 -16.89
C LEU A 177 -21.79 -17.60 -15.91
N PHE A 178 -21.17 -16.48 -16.28
CA PHE A 178 -20.99 -15.34 -15.39
C PHE A 178 -21.61 -14.07 -15.96
N THR A 179 -21.98 -13.16 -15.05
CA THR A 179 -22.35 -11.79 -15.42
C THR A 179 -21.18 -11.08 -16.11
N VAL A 180 -21.44 -9.96 -16.76
CA VAL A 180 -20.37 -9.04 -17.17
C VAL A 180 -19.59 -8.54 -15.94
N LYS A 181 -18.34 -8.14 -16.14
CA LYS A 181 -17.54 -7.55 -15.05
C LYS A 181 -18.20 -6.29 -14.53
N ASP A 182 -18.35 -6.21 -13.22
CA ASP A 182 -18.88 -5.04 -12.56
C ASP A 182 -17.80 -3.95 -12.48
N ASP A 183 -18.06 -2.82 -13.13
CA ASP A 183 -17.13 -1.67 -13.18
C ASP A 183 -16.95 -1.02 -11.81
N LYS A 184 -17.84 -1.26 -10.85
CA LYS A 184 -17.66 -0.84 -9.46
C LYS A 184 -16.30 -1.23 -8.93
N PHE A 185 -15.83 -2.46 -9.16
CA PHE A 185 -14.56 -2.98 -8.66
C PHE A 185 -13.31 -2.30 -9.25
N LYS A 186 -13.46 -1.48 -10.29
CA LYS A 186 -12.38 -0.69 -10.89
C LYS A 186 -12.32 0.73 -10.32
N SER A 187 -13.35 1.15 -9.60
CA SER A 187 -13.55 2.54 -9.18
C SER A 187 -12.71 2.92 -7.95
N GLU A 188 -12.34 4.18 -7.84
CA GLU A 188 -11.68 4.74 -6.66
C GLU A 188 -12.61 4.78 -5.43
N PRO A 189 -13.91 5.12 -5.56
CA PRO A 189 -14.86 5.03 -4.46
C PRO A 189 -14.94 3.64 -3.83
N PHE A 190 -14.97 2.57 -4.64
CA PHE A 190 -14.95 1.20 -4.14
C PHE A 190 -13.71 0.91 -3.28
N LEU A 191 -12.52 1.29 -3.76
CA LEU A 191 -11.31 1.06 -2.97
C LEU A 191 -11.30 1.86 -1.67
N ARG A 192 -11.89 3.04 -1.64
CA ARG A 192 -12.05 3.85 -0.43
C ARG A 192 -13.01 3.17 0.54
N GLU A 193 -14.19 2.78 0.08
CA GLU A 193 -15.18 2.04 0.86
C GLU A 193 -14.57 0.77 1.50
N VAL A 194 -13.86 -0.03 0.71
CA VAL A 194 -13.17 -1.25 1.19
C VAL A 194 -12.15 -0.94 2.28
N LYS A 195 -11.39 0.15 2.14
CA LYS A 195 -10.43 0.57 3.18
C LYS A 195 -11.14 0.98 4.46
N GLU A 196 -12.23 1.70 4.38
CA GLU A 196 -13.03 2.11 5.55
C GLU A 196 -13.60 0.87 6.27
N ILE A 197 -14.27 -0.03 5.53
CA ILE A 197 -14.85 -1.25 6.07
C ILE A 197 -13.81 -2.10 6.81
N TYR A 198 -12.69 -2.39 6.18
CA TYR A 198 -11.68 -3.24 6.81
C TYR A 198 -10.89 -2.55 7.91
N THR A 199 -10.76 -1.23 7.87
CA THR A 199 -10.19 -0.48 8.97
C THR A 199 -11.11 -0.55 10.20
N ASP A 200 -12.41 -0.38 9.99
CA ASP A 200 -13.41 -0.49 11.06
C ASP A 200 -13.47 -1.93 11.61
N LEU A 201 -13.43 -2.95 10.72
CA LEU A 201 -13.40 -4.35 11.13
C LEU A 201 -12.15 -4.65 11.98
N ILE A 202 -10.98 -4.18 11.56
CA ILE A 202 -9.75 -4.30 12.34
C ILE A 202 -9.89 -3.62 13.70
N ASN A 203 -10.46 -2.43 13.76
CA ASN A 203 -10.58 -1.66 14.99
C ASN A 203 -11.54 -2.28 16.02
N ARG A 204 -12.50 -3.12 15.60
CA ARG A 204 -13.40 -3.83 16.54
C ARG A 204 -12.62 -4.71 17.55
N HIS A 205 -11.47 -5.21 17.18
CA HIS A 205 -10.61 -6.03 18.03
C HIS A 205 -9.47 -5.25 18.72
N ILE A 206 -9.45 -3.92 18.60
CA ILE A 206 -8.46 -3.05 19.25
C ILE A 206 -9.18 -2.26 20.35
N ALA A 207 -8.99 -2.72 21.59
CA ALA A 207 -9.65 -2.11 22.76
C ALA A 207 -9.13 -0.70 23.09
N ASP A 208 -7.85 -0.43 22.82
CA ASP A 208 -7.21 0.84 23.11
C ASP A 208 -7.46 1.83 21.94
N PRO A 209 -8.20 2.93 22.18
CA PRO A 209 -8.49 3.93 21.15
C PRO A 209 -7.23 4.57 20.54
N GLU A 210 -6.13 4.67 21.30
CA GLU A 210 -4.87 5.24 20.82
C GLU A 210 -4.14 4.30 19.85
N GLN A 211 -4.47 3.02 19.89
CA GLN A 211 -3.92 2.00 18.99
C GLN A 211 -4.79 1.73 17.76
N GLN A 212 -6.00 2.28 17.72
CA GLN A 212 -6.88 2.13 16.57
C GLN A 212 -6.27 2.72 15.30
N LEU A 213 -6.52 2.02 14.19
CA LEU A 213 -6.04 2.43 12.88
C LEU A 213 -6.98 3.44 12.24
N LYS A 214 -6.42 4.31 11.40
CA LYS A 214 -7.18 5.23 10.54
C LYS A 214 -6.93 4.92 9.09
N VAL A 215 -7.93 5.16 8.24
CA VAL A 215 -7.73 5.10 6.78
C VAL A 215 -6.79 6.23 6.38
N PHE A 216 -5.79 5.91 5.56
CA PHE A 216 -4.91 6.94 5.03
C PHE A 216 -5.69 7.84 4.05
N ASP A 217 -5.85 9.10 4.42
CA ASP A 217 -6.40 10.12 3.55
C ASP A 217 -5.27 10.87 2.81
N LYS A 218 -5.35 10.89 1.48
CA LYS A 218 -4.42 11.66 0.63
C LYS A 218 -4.49 13.17 0.89
N ASN A 219 -5.67 13.65 1.32
CA ASN A 219 -5.93 15.06 1.62
C ASN A 219 -5.54 15.44 3.04
N SER A 220 -5.18 14.48 3.90
CA SER A 220 -4.67 14.75 5.25
C SER A 220 -3.29 15.43 5.20
N VAL A 221 -2.79 15.83 6.35
CA VAL A 221 -1.45 16.44 6.48
C VAL A 221 -0.30 15.53 6.04
N TYR A 222 -0.54 14.23 6.01
CA TYR A 222 0.50 13.21 5.74
C TYR A 222 0.77 13.03 4.25
N LEU A 223 2.00 12.59 3.94
CA LEU A 223 2.42 12.18 2.59
C LEU A 223 2.49 10.66 2.49
N PRO A 224 1.89 10.05 1.45
CA PRO A 224 1.98 8.61 1.23
C PRO A 224 3.39 8.21 0.78
N THR A 225 3.89 7.07 1.23
CA THR A 225 5.11 6.46 0.71
C THR A 225 4.83 5.72 -0.60
N LYS A 226 5.86 5.59 -1.44
CA LYS A 226 5.79 4.86 -2.71
C LYS A 226 6.22 3.41 -2.50
N LYS A 227 5.57 2.48 -3.18
CA LYS A 227 5.98 1.07 -3.19
C LYS A 227 7.28 0.91 -3.96
N ILE A 228 8.24 0.23 -3.36
CA ILE A 228 9.49 -0.20 -4.02
C ILE A 228 9.21 -1.55 -4.66
N GLY A 229 9.20 -1.60 -6.01
CA GLY A 229 9.03 -2.85 -6.74
C GLY A 229 10.28 -3.74 -6.63
N LYS A 230 10.09 -5.06 -6.64
CA LYS A 230 11.19 -6.02 -6.68
C LYS A 230 12.01 -5.79 -7.96
N ASN A 231 13.33 -5.66 -7.82
CA ASN A 231 14.25 -5.37 -8.93
C ASN A 231 13.99 -4.03 -9.65
N ASN A 232 13.45 -3.04 -8.98
CA ASN A 232 13.30 -1.71 -9.55
C ASN A 232 14.66 -1.01 -9.61
N PRO A 233 15.15 -0.59 -10.79
CA PRO A 233 16.44 0.09 -10.92
C PRO A 233 16.49 1.43 -10.17
N LYS A 234 15.34 2.03 -9.86
CA LYS A 234 15.21 3.27 -9.07
C LYS A 234 14.89 3.01 -7.60
N ALA A 235 15.14 1.81 -7.08
CA ALA A 235 14.79 1.45 -5.70
C ALA A 235 15.41 2.39 -4.68
N ALA A 236 16.70 2.69 -4.78
CA ALA A 236 17.41 3.59 -3.89
C ALA A 236 16.87 5.04 -3.92
N GLU A 237 16.48 5.52 -5.11
CA GLU A 237 15.87 6.85 -5.26
C GLU A 237 14.49 6.92 -4.59
N ILE A 238 13.67 5.86 -4.76
CA ILE A 238 12.35 5.77 -4.14
C ILE A 238 12.48 5.64 -2.62
N GLU A 239 13.44 4.89 -2.13
CA GLU A 239 13.72 4.74 -0.70
C GLU A 239 14.09 6.08 -0.05
N ALA A 240 14.97 6.83 -0.68
CA ALA A 240 15.36 8.17 -0.21
C ALA A 240 14.19 9.18 -0.30
N ASP A 241 13.32 9.10 -1.31
CA ASP A 241 12.09 9.89 -1.39
C ASP A 241 11.11 9.49 -0.26
N ASN A 242 10.97 8.19 0.03
CA ASN A 242 10.16 7.70 1.13
C ASN A 242 10.68 8.16 2.50
N ALA A 243 11.98 8.19 2.70
CA ALA A 243 12.57 8.72 3.93
C ALA A 243 12.20 10.19 4.15
N ALA A 244 12.28 11.03 3.10
CA ALA A 244 11.87 12.43 3.18
C ALA A 244 10.37 12.59 3.50
N ARG A 245 9.50 11.73 2.93
CA ARG A 245 8.06 11.71 3.23
C ARG A 245 7.77 11.32 4.67
N GLN A 246 8.47 10.33 5.19
CA GLN A 246 8.35 9.92 6.59
C GLN A 246 8.84 10.99 7.56
N GLU A 247 9.90 11.72 7.21
CA GLU A 247 10.35 12.88 8.00
C GLU A 247 9.31 14.01 8.02
N TRP A 248 8.70 14.33 6.87
CA TRP A 248 7.57 15.26 6.83
C TRP A 248 6.46 14.80 7.76
N ASN A 249 6.05 13.53 7.67
CA ASN A 249 4.95 12.99 8.49
C ASN A 249 5.25 13.10 9.99
N ARG A 250 6.49 12.81 10.41
CA ARG A 250 6.91 13.00 11.81
C ARG A 250 6.88 14.47 12.23
N THR A 251 7.28 15.38 11.33
CA THR A 251 7.24 16.82 11.62
C THR A 251 5.80 17.32 11.70
N ALA A 252 4.89 16.80 10.87
CA ALA A 252 3.46 17.10 10.94
C ALA A 252 2.84 16.60 12.27
N ASP A 253 3.21 15.40 12.74
CA ASP A 253 2.80 14.91 14.07
C ASP A 253 3.28 15.87 15.18
N MET A 254 4.54 16.28 15.14
CA MET A 254 5.06 17.25 16.13
C MET A 254 4.33 18.58 16.08
N ALA A 255 4.01 19.06 14.87
CA ALA A 255 3.27 20.32 14.70
C ALA A 255 1.87 20.24 15.30
N LEU A 256 1.16 19.13 15.07
CA LEU A 256 -0.16 18.89 15.68
C LEU A 256 -0.08 18.81 17.20
N LEU A 257 0.92 18.10 17.73
CA LEU A 257 1.16 18.02 19.19
C LEU A 257 1.51 19.37 19.80
N SER A 258 2.25 20.23 19.09
CA SER A 258 2.51 21.62 19.50
C SER A 258 1.29 22.54 19.33
N GLY A 259 0.14 22.01 18.89
CA GLY A 259 -1.12 22.74 18.72
C GLY A 259 -1.13 23.68 17.52
N ILE A 260 -0.35 23.39 16.47
CA ILE A 260 -0.50 24.04 15.17
C ILE A 260 -1.76 23.47 14.50
N GLU A 261 -2.63 24.34 14.00
CA GLU A 261 -3.85 23.94 13.34
C GLU A 261 -3.58 23.10 12.08
N GLU A 262 -4.36 22.05 11.90
CA GLU A 262 -4.26 21.15 10.76
C GLU A 262 -4.39 21.91 9.42
N THR A 263 -5.26 22.91 9.37
CA THR A 263 -5.45 23.79 8.19
C THR A 263 -4.15 24.42 7.74
N LYS A 264 -3.35 24.93 8.67
CA LYS A 264 -2.07 25.57 8.38
C LYS A 264 -1.02 24.59 7.84
N ILE A 265 -1.02 23.37 8.37
CA ILE A 265 -0.14 22.30 7.85
C ILE A 265 -0.56 21.89 6.44
N LEU A 266 -1.88 21.82 6.17
CA LEU A 266 -2.44 21.52 4.86
C LEU A 266 -2.11 22.62 3.83
N GLU A 267 -2.14 23.89 4.21
CA GLU A 267 -1.72 25.00 3.35
C GLU A 267 -0.25 24.87 2.94
N ILE A 268 0.65 24.63 3.89
CA ILE A 268 2.08 24.40 3.62
C ILE A 268 2.25 23.20 2.68
N LYS A 269 1.55 22.09 2.96
CA LYS A 269 1.60 20.91 2.10
C LYS A 269 1.13 21.22 0.68
N LYS A 270 0.05 21.97 0.52
CA LYS A 270 -0.52 22.32 -0.77
C LYS A 270 0.42 23.23 -1.55
N GLU A 271 0.90 24.30 -0.94
CA GLU A 271 1.70 25.33 -1.61
C GLU A 271 3.14 24.86 -1.85
N GLU A 272 3.80 24.39 -0.81
CA GLU A 272 5.22 24.09 -0.85
C GLU A 272 5.51 22.70 -1.45
N ILE A 273 4.62 21.74 -1.31
CA ILE A 273 4.85 20.39 -1.83
C ILE A 273 4.06 20.15 -3.11
N HIS A 274 2.73 20.25 -3.08
CA HIS A 274 1.92 19.85 -4.24
C HIS A 274 2.06 20.81 -5.42
N GLN A 275 1.98 22.12 -5.22
CA GLN A 275 2.09 23.10 -6.30
C GLN A 275 3.49 23.11 -6.91
N LYS A 276 4.54 23.18 -6.06
CA LYS A 276 5.93 23.19 -6.53
C LYS A 276 6.34 21.88 -7.19
N ALA A 277 5.86 20.74 -6.67
CA ALA A 277 6.09 19.46 -7.31
C ALA A 277 5.38 19.35 -8.66
N SER A 278 4.13 19.79 -8.76
CA SER A 278 3.38 19.80 -10.02
C SER A 278 4.02 20.70 -11.08
N GLN A 279 4.49 21.87 -10.69
CA GLN A 279 5.22 22.77 -11.59
C GLN A 279 6.54 22.14 -12.05
N SER A 280 7.32 21.58 -11.14
CA SER A 280 8.60 20.93 -11.48
C SER A 280 8.43 19.72 -12.39
N ILE A 281 7.35 18.95 -12.22
CA ILE A 281 7.04 17.81 -13.10
C ILE A 281 6.71 18.32 -14.52
N LYS A 282 5.95 19.40 -14.64
CA LYS A 282 5.61 20.00 -15.96
C LYS A 282 6.84 20.55 -16.69
N GLU A 283 7.75 21.21 -15.96
CA GLU A 283 8.91 21.89 -16.54
C GLU A 283 10.09 20.95 -16.80
N LYS A 284 10.36 20.03 -15.93
CA LYS A 284 11.61 19.22 -15.87
C LYS A 284 11.41 17.71 -15.88
N GLY A 285 10.15 17.26 -15.93
CA GLY A 285 9.83 15.87 -15.67
C GLY A 285 10.04 15.48 -14.20
N TRP A 286 9.78 14.20 -13.90
CA TRP A 286 9.90 13.70 -12.52
C TRP A 286 11.36 13.47 -12.12
N LEU A 287 11.87 14.31 -11.20
CA LEU A 287 13.20 14.19 -10.61
C LEU A 287 13.09 13.91 -9.10
N PRO A 288 13.46 12.70 -8.63
CA PRO A 288 13.34 12.33 -7.21
C PRO A 288 14.11 13.26 -6.27
N THR A 289 15.31 13.69 -6.67
CA THR A 289 16.14 14.61 -5.88
C THR A 289 15.48 15.98 -5.71
N LEU A 290 14.84 16.49 -6.74
CA LEU A 290 14.11 17.76 -6.67
C LEU A 290 12.89 17.63 -5.74
N PHE A 291 12.18 16.52 -5.82
CA PHE A 291 11.03 16.27 -4.95
C PHE A 291 11.45 16.20 -3.47
N ARG A 292 12.55 15.51 -3.15
CA ARG A 292 13.13 15.49 -1.79
C ARG A 292 13.47 16.89 -1.28
N SER A 293 14.06 17.74 -2.13
CA SER A 293 14.40 19.12 -1.75
C SER A 293 13.17 19.99 -1.48
N ILE A 294 12.08 19.76 -2.22
CA ILE A 294 10.79 20.43 -2.00
C ILE A 294 10.22 20.03 -0.63
N ILE A 295 10.19 18.72 -0.33
CA ILE A 295 9.73 18.22 0.97
C ILE A 295 10.63 18.75 2.10
N GLY A 296 11.94 18.76 1.91
CA GLY A 296 12.90 19.28 2.88
C GLY A 296 12.62 20.72 3.27
N ARG A 297 12.40 21.60 2.28
CA ARG A 297 12.05 23.01 2.50
C ARG A 297 10.71 23.18 3.22
N ALA A 298 9.70 22.43 2.80
CA ALA A 298 8.39 22.46 3.45
C ALA A 298 8.49 22.00 4.92
N LYS A 299 9.30 20.98 5.21
CA LYS A 299 9.59 20.51 6.57
C LYS A 299 10.28 21.60 7.40
N GLU A 300 11.28 22.27 6.86
CA GLU A 300 11.97 23.37 7.54
C GLU A 300 11.02 24.51 7.89
N LEU A 301 10.12 24.87 6.96
CA LEU A 301 9.08 25.88 7.20
C LEU A 301 8.16 25.45 8.34
N LEU A 302 7.71 24.19 8.36
CA LEU A 302 6.87 23.69 9.44
C LEU A 302 7.59 23.65 10.77
N GLN A 303 8.87 23.30 10.78
CA GLN A 303 9.73 23.32 11.97
C GLN A 303 9.95 24.75 12.50
N SER A 304 10.00 25.78 11.62
CA SER A 304 10.10 27.16 12.07
C SER A 304 8.82 27.61 12.80
N LEU A 305 7.64 27.19 12.32
CA LEU A 305 6.38 27.47 12.99
C LEU A 305 6.28 26.80 14.38
N ILE A 306 6.76 25.56 14.49
CA ILE A 306 6.84 24.87 15.80
C ILE A 306 7.72 25.68 16.76
N ARG A 307 8.92 26.07 16.31
CA ARG A 307 9.85 26.87 17.12
C ARG A 307 9.28 28.23 17.52
N GLU A 308 8.58 28.91 16.61
CA GLU A 308 7.93 30.18 16.91
C GLU A 308 6.86 30.05 17.98
N LYS A 309 6.10 28.94 17.97
CA LYS A 309 5.06 28.69 18.95
C LYS A 309 5.61 28.27 20.31
N ASP A 310 6.70 27.52 20.33
CA ASP A 310 7.40 27.10 21.56
C ASP A 310 8.26 28.23 22.16
N MET A 311 8.42 29.34 21.44
CA MET A 311 9.10 30.50 22.00
C MET A 311 8.24 31.14 23.10
N PRO A 312 8.82 31.45 24.25
CA PRO A 312 8.12 32.20 25.27
C PRO A 312 7.64 33.53 24.70
N PRO A 313 6.48 34.03 25.11
CA PRO A 313 5.98 35.30 24.64
C PRO A 313 7.05 36.37 24.83
N LYS A 314 7.20 37.24 23.79
CA LYS A 314 8.14 38.37 23.91
C LYS A 314 7.79 39.14 25.15
N PRO A 315 8.79 39.44 26.04
CA PRO A 315 8.51 40.20 27.24
C PRO A 315 7.85 41.52 26.83
N THR A 316 6.71 41.81 27.47
CA THR A 316 6.03 43.10 27.33
C THR A 316 6.88 44.19 27.98
N LEU A 317 6.67 45.46 27.60
CA LEU A 317 7.39 46.64 28.14
C LEU A 317 7.32 46.78 29.64
N ASP A 318 6.44 46.04 30.30
CA ASP A 318 6.29 46.01 31.76
C ASP A 318 7.30 45.12 32.51
N MET A 319 8.15 44.39 31.78
CA MET A 319 9.21 43.60 32.42
C MET A 319 10.44 44.44 32.71
N ASP A 320 10.92 44.41 33.95
CA ASP A 320 12.15 45.10 34.35
C ASP A 320 13.31 44.61 33.45
N MET A 321 14.09 45.57 32.91
CA MET A 321 15.23 45.30 32.05
C MET A 321 16.29 44.39 32.70
N ALA A 322 16.37 44.38 34.03
CA ALA A 322 17.23 43.47 34.77
C ALA A 322 16.71 42.02 34.70
N GLU A 323 15.43 41.84 34.83
CA GLU A 323 14.75 40.55 34.74
C GLU A 323 14.80 40.00 33.31
N PHE A 324 14.61 40.84 32.28
CA PHE A 324 14.78 40.49 30.90
C PHE A 324 16.20 40.01 30.60
N ARG A 325 17.25 40.70 31.08
CA ARG A 325 18.63 40.28 30.93
C ARG A 325 18.91 38.93 31.62
N ARG A 326 18.32 38.74 32.80
CA ARG A 326 18.42 37.47 33.54
C ARG A 326 17.81 36.32 32.78
N MET A 327 16.61 36.50 32.24
CA MET A 327 15.89 35.50 31.47
C MET A 327 16.62 35.19 30.16
N LYS A 328 17.12 36.22 29.44
CA LYS A 328 17.94 36.07 28.24
C LYS A 328 19.20 35.25 28.52
N ASN A 329 19.89 35.49 29.62
CA ASN A 329 21.06 34.75 30.02
C ASN A 329 20.74 33.28 30.36
N LEU A 330 19.61 33.03 31.01
CA LEU A 330 19.13 31.66 31.28
C LEU A 330 18.78 30.90 29.97
N MET A 331 18.09 31.56 29.05
CA MET A 331 17.80 30.98 27.74
C MET A 331 19.07 30.66 26.94
N THR A 332 20.05 31.56 26.95
CA THR A 332 21.33 31.31 26.27
C THR A 332 22.04 30.10 26.87
N LYS A 333 22.13 30.02 28.21
CA LYS A 333 22.70 28.86 28.89
C LYS A 333 21.96 27.57 28.63
N ALA A 334 20.63 27.61 28.60
CA ALA A 334 19.81 26.44 28.27
C ALA A 334 20.03 25.96 26.81
N GLN A 335 20.16 26.91 25.87
CA GLN A 335 20.48 26.61 24.48
C GLN A 335 21.88 26.03 24.30
N GLU A 336 22.85 26.56 25.02
CA GLU A 336 24.24 26.05 25.03
C GLU A 336 24.27 24.64 25.64
N GLY A 337 23.58 24.41 26.76
CA GLY A 337 23.44 23.10 27.37
C GLY A 337 22.76 22.09 26.44
N ALA A 338 21.69 22.48 25.76
CA ALA A 338 21.01 21.62 24.80
C ALA A 338 21.89 21.28 23.57
N ARG A 339 22.73 22.21 23.12
CA ARG A 339 23.71 21.96 22.04
C ARG A 339 24.78 20.99 22.49
N GLU A 340 25.29 21.14 23.72
CA GLU A 340 26.33 20.25 24.23
C GLU A 340 25.80 18.85 24.49
N ILE A 341 24.57 18.71 25.02
CA ILE A 341 23.91 17.41 25.16
C ILE A 341 23.78 16.71 23.78
N ARG A 342 23.33 17.42 22.76
CA ARG A 342 23.26 16.86 21.39
C ARG A 342 24.64 16.46 20.88
N ARG A 343 25.63 17.28 21.06
CA ARG A 343 27.02 16.96 20.68
C ARG A 343 27.51 15.70 21.37
N LEU A 344 27.28 15.58 22.67
CA LEU A 344 27.67 14.41 23.44
C LEU A 344 26.94 13.14 22.95
N GLN A 345 25.63 13.23 22.71
CA GLN A 345 24.80 12.11 22.27
C GLN A 345 25.03 11.69 20.81
N ASP A 346 25.16 12.67 19.90
CA ASP A 346 25.18 12.39 18.47
C ASP A 346 26.60 12.21 17.91
N ASP A 347 27.64 12.78 18.57
CA ASP A 347 29.01 12.78 18.05
C ASP A 347 29.98 12.06 19.00
N VAL A 348 30.00 12.39 20.28
CA VAL A 348 31.01 11.90 21.21
C VAL A 348 30.73 10.46 21.65
N LEU A 349 29.51 10.19 22.10
CA LEU A 349 29.09 8.89 22.63
C LEU A 349 29.21 7.75 21.59
N PRO A 350 28.74 7.93 20.33
CA PRO A 350 28.93 6.93 19.29
C PRO A 350 30.39 6.64 18.99
N LYS A 351 31.26 7.68 18.97
CA LYS A 351 32.68 7.52 18.74
C LYS A 351 33.38 6.73 19.86
N LEU A 352 33.07 7.05 21.12
CA LEU A 352 33.58 6.31 22.27
C LEU A 352 33.13 4.85 22.27
N LYS A 353 31.86 4.59 21.96
CA LYS A 353 31.30 3.23 21.83
C LYS A 353 31.98 2.45 20.70
N ALA A 354 32.25 3.09 19.56
CA ALA A 354 32.96 2.48 18.44
C ALA A 354 34.41 2.16 18.82
N GLN A 355 35.12 3.09 19.47
CA GLN A 355 36.52 2.87 19.97
C GLN A 355 36.57 1.73 20.99
N LEU A 356 35.56 1.63 21.88
CA LEU A 356 35.50 0.51 22.84
C LEU A 356 35.26 -0.82 22.12
N ALA A 357 34.47 -0.84 21.06
CA ALA A 357 34.21 -2.06 20.25
C ALA A 357 35.46 -2.50 19.47
N ASP A 358 36.27 -1.55 18.98
CA ASP A 358 37.50 -1.83 18.21
C ASP A 358 38.67 -2.18 19.12
N THR A 359 38.65 -1.85 20.41
CA THR A 359 39.71 -2.15 21.37
C THR A 359 39.61 -3.62 21.79
N LYS A 360 40.17 -4.54 20.94
CA LYS A 360 40.24 -6.00 21.18
C LYS A 360 41.70 -6.42 21.46
N GLY A 361 41.93 -7.24 22.48
CA GLY A 361 43.24 -7.83 22.77
C GLY A 361 43.54 -8.02 24.25
N LEU A 362 44.32 -9.06 24.57
CA LEU A 362 44.64 -9.52 25.93
C LEU A 362 45.36 -8.47 26.81
N PHE A 363 46.04 -7.49 26.21
CA PHE A 363 46.84 -6.47 26.93
C PHE A 363 46.17 -5.08 26.99
N LYS A 364 44.94 -4.93 26.48
CA LYS A 364 44.22 -3.65 26.40
C LYS A 364 43.20 -3.39 27.51
N GLY A 365 43.25 -4.15 28.60
CA GLY A 365 42.29 -4.04 29.70
C GLY A 365 42.21 -2.67 30.37
N LYS A 366 43.35 -1.95 30.49
CA LYS A 366 43.39 -0.57 31.04
C LYS A 366 42.71 0.44 30.11
N GLU A 367 42.95 0.34 28.78
CA GLU A 367 42.34 1.23 27.79
C GLU A 367 40.82 1.03 27.72
N ARG A 368 40.37 -0.23 27.77
CA ARG A 368 38.90 -0.55 27.79
C ARG A 368 38.23 -0.01 29.04
N LYS A 369 38.88 -0.11 30.21
CA LYS A 369 38.34 0.40 31.46
C LYS A 369 38.20 1.94 31.40
N ALA A 370 39.24 2.64 30.92
CA ALA A 370 39.22 4.09 30.73
C ALA A 370 38.11 4.54 29.75
N LEU A 371 37.92 3.85 28.61
CA LEU A 371 36.86 4.13 27.67
C LEU A 371 35.47 3.88 28.26
N SER A 372 35.28 2.79 29.04
CA SER A 372 34.03 2.53 29.73
C SER A 372 33.69 3.60 30.78
N GLU A 373 34.70 4.05 31.53
CA GLU A 373 34.51 5.16 32.48
C GLU A 373 34.15 6.49 31.79
N GLN A 374 34.81 6.77 30.64
CA GLN A 374 34.43 7.96 29.84
C GLN A 374 33.03 7.87 29.26
N ILE A 375 32.60 6.70 28.78
CA ILE A 375 31.22 6.49 28.32
C ILE A 375 30.23 6.76 29.45
N GLN A 376 30.46 6.16 30.63
CA GLN A 376 29.60 6.32 31.79
C GLN A 376 29.52 7.77 32.30
N GLN A 377 30.62 8.55 32.15
CA GLN A 377 30.63 9.98 32.48
C GLN A 377 29.94 10.84 31.43
N THR A 378 29.77 10.34 30.20
CA THR A 378 29.15 11.06 29.08
C THR A 378 27.66 10.74 28.96
N GLU A 379 27.22 9.57 29.42
CA GLU A 379 25.81 9.19 29.53
C GLU A 379 25.10 9.94 30.69
#